data_442e618260a31e25bca6c2be2f2fd761
#
_entry.id   442e618260a31e25bca6c2be2f2fd761
#
_cell.length_a   1.000
_cell.length_b   1.000
_cell.length_c   1.000
_cell.angle_alpha   90.00
_cell.angle_beta   90.00
_cell.angle_gamma   90.00
#
_symmetry.space_group_name_H-M   'P 1'
#
loop_
_entity.id
_entity.type
_entity.pdbx_description
1 polymer ?
#
loop_
_entity_poly.entity_id
_entity_poly.type
_entity_poly.pdbx_seq_one_letter_code
_entity_poly.pdbx_strand_id
1 'polypeptide(L)'
;MKKPIITFNNFSFQYHSQSEPTLKGIQLTIYEGEKVLIVGPSGSGKSTLAQCINGLIPNIYEGEIQGTATVAGKNIQETSLFDLSFDVGTVLQDTDGQFIGLTVAEDIAFALENDAVEQAEMKKAVHKWSEIVELNQLLQHRPQDLSGGQKQRVSMAGVLINQSKILLFDEPLANLDPRAGQETMTLIDTIQQETKATVLIIEHRLEDVLCESVDRIIVMNEGAIISDTTPDELLRQDTLTQQGIREPLYVTAMKYAGIDLTQVSHLDKLAEVSGETVLPKMTQWSVQPSSVSAVKGAELLRLEQVSYQYDRHGEKV
;
A
#
# COMPACT_ATOMS: atom_id res chain seq x y z
N MET A 1 6.04 25.90 7.60
CA MET A 1 4.88 25.39 6.86
C MET A 1 5.36 24.16 6.09
N LYS A 2 4.62 23.07 6.11
CA LYS A 2 4.94 21.90 5.26
C LYS A 2 4.82 22.33 3.79
N LYS A 3 5.76 21.88 2.94
CA LYS A 3 5.80 22.23 1.51
C LYS A 3 4.99 21.23 0.71
N PRO A 4 4.03 21.63 -0.14
CA PRO A 4 3.33 20.73 -1.02
C PRO A 4 4.29 20.02 -1.98
N ILE A 5 4.13 18.70 -2.15
CA ILE A 5 4.91 17.90 -3.10
C ILE A 5 4.02 17.30 -4.19
N ILE A 6 2.76 17.01 -3.87
CA ILE A 6 1.75 16.56 -4.84
C ILE A 6 0.53 17.44 -4.66
N THR A 7 -0.01 17.99 -5.76
CA THR A 7 -1.26 18.76 -5.74
C THR A 7 -2.15 18.39 -6.92
N PHE A 8 -3.43 18.20 -6.65
CA PHE A 8 -4.49 18.05 -7.63
C PHE A 8 -5.52 19.15 -7.37
N ASN A 9 -5.84 19.95 -8.39
CA ASN A 9 -6.80 21.04 -8.28
C ASN A 9 -7.95 20.81 -9.24
N ASN A 10 -9.11 20.44 -8.72
CA ASN A 10 -10.32 20.09 -9.46
C ASN A 10 -10.02 19.17 -10.66
N PHE A 11 -9.19 18.14 -10.38
CA PHE A 11 -8.64 17.29 -11.43
C PHE A 11 -9.58 16.13 -11.75
N SER A 12 -9.89 15.97 -13.03
CA SER A 12 -10.66 14.85 -13.56
C SER A 12 -9.91 14.19 -14.70
N PHE A 13 -10.04 12.86 -14.79
CA PHE A 13 -9.44 12.07 -15.86
C PHE A 13 -10.41 11.02 -16.38
N GLN A 14 -10.51 10.92 -17.72
CA GLN A 14 -11.32 9.93 -18.40
C GLN A 14 -10.48 9.24 -19.45
N TYR A 15 -10.37 7.90 -19.38
CA TYR A 15 -9.75 7.12 -20.45
C TYR A 15 -10.56 7.23 -21.74
N HIS A 16 -9.90 7.30 -22.90
CA HIS A 16 -10.60 7.31 -24.19
C HIS A 16 -11.50 6.10 -24.45
N SER A 17 -11.22 4.98 -23.78
CA SER A 17 -12.02 3.75 -23.85
C SER A 17 -13.25 3.73 -22.96
N GLN A 18 -13.45 4.75 -22.12
CA GLN A 18 -14.55 4.81 -21.14
C GLN A 18 -15.51 5.95 -21.46
N SER A 19 -16.78 5.76 -21.11
CA SER A 19 -17.83 6.77 -21.31
C SER A 19 -17.92 7.80 -20.19
N GLU A 20 -17.31 7.53 -19.04
CA GLU A 20 -17.35 8.38 -17.87
C GLU A 20 -15.95 8.60 -17.28
N PRO A 21 -15.70 9.73 -16.59
CA PRO A 21 -14.46 9.99 -15.91
C PRO A 21 -14.18 8.95 -14.81
N THR A 22 -12.96 8.43 -14.79
CA THR A 22 -12.44 7.54 -13.74
C THR A 22 -12.02 8.32 -12.49
N LEU A 23 -11.53 9.55 -12.67
CA LEU A 23 -11.29 10.50 -11.57
C LEU A 23 -12.19 11.71 -11.78
N LYS A 24 -12.85 12.16 -10.70
CA LYS A 24 -13.90 13.20 -10.73
C LYS A 24 -13.59 14.28 -9.73
N GLY A 25 -13.15 15.46 -10.19
CA GLY A 25 -12.97 16.65 -9.37
C GLY A 25 -12.02 16.45 -8.18
N ILE A 26 -10.93 15.70 -8.36
CA ILE A 26 -9.97 15.45 -7.28
C ILE A 26 -9.38 16.76 -6.78
N GLN A 27 -9.54 17.01 -5.49
CA GLN A 27 -8.91 18.09 -4.76
C GLN A 27 -8.03 17.46 -3.68
N LEU A 28 -6.69 17.52 -3.87
CA LEU A 28 -5.74 16.83 -3.00
C LEU A 28 -4.45 17.63 -2.89
N THR A 29 -3.90 17.71 -1.67
CA THR A 29 -2.56 18.21 -1.43
C THR A 29 -1.83 17.27 -0.48
N ILE A 30 -0.68 16.75 -0.90
CA ILE A 30 0.23 15.94 -0.07
C ILE A 30 1.50 16.75 0.15
N TYR A 31 2.03 16.73 1.35
CA TYR A 31 3.19 17.52 1.76
C TYR A 31 4.45 16.65 1.86
N GLU A 32 5.62 17.30 1.71
CA GLU A 32 6.92 16.63 1.83
C GLU A 32 7.05 15.86 3.15
N GLY A 33 7.46 14.59 3.08
CA GLY A 33 7.69 13.69 4.21
C GLY A 33 6.42 13.08 4.82
N GLU A 34 5.22 13.32 4.28
CA GLU A 34 4.00 12.65 4.74
C GLU A 34 3.98 11.16 4.35
N LYS A 35 3.41 10.33 5.22
CA LYS A 35 3.00 8.95 4.92
C LYS A 35 1.48 8.91 4.79
N VAL A 36 1.00 8.69 3.58
CA VAL A 36 -0.42 8.73 3.24
C VAL A 36 -0.88 7.36 2.77
N LEU A 37 -1.96 6.87 3.38
CA LEU A 37 -2.65 5.68 2.95
C LEU A 37 -3.86 6.03 2.09
N ILE A 38 -4.00 5.40 0.94
CA ILE A 38 -5.14 5.55 0.04
C ILE A 38 -5.94 4.25 0.04
N VAL A 39 -7.19 4.32 0.47
CA VAL A 39 -8.10 3.17 0.55
C VAL A 39 -9.35 3.41 -0.27
N GLY A 40 -10.05 2.34 -0.63
CA GLY A 40 -11.31 2.43 -1.38
C GLY A 40 -11.68 1.07 -1.97
N PRO A 41 -12.92 0.84 -2.35
CA PRO A 41 -13.34 -0.38 -3.03
C PRO A 41 -12.59 -0.56 -4.37
N SER A 42 -12.65 -1.77 -4.91
CA SER A 42 -12.12 -2.04 -6.25
C SER A 42 -12.83 -1.16 -7.28
N GLY A 43 -12.07 -0.58 -8.21
CA GLY A 43 -12.62 0.34 -9.21
C GLY A 43 -12.86 1.77 -8.72
N SER A 44 -12.49 2.14 -7.49
CA SER A 44 -12.69 3.51 -6.97
C SER A 44 -11.75 4.56 -7.56
N GLY A 45 -10.78 4.19 -8.42
CA GLY A 45 -9.86 5.13 -9.08
C GLY A 45 -8.46 5.24 -8.43
N LYS A 46 -8.15 4.48 -7.38
CA LYS A 46 -6.84 4.54 -6.67
C LYS A 46 -5.65 4.34 -7.60
N SER A 47 -5.65 3.26 -8.39
CA SER A 47 -4.55 2.96 -9.31
C SER A 47 -4.46 4.02 -10.43
N THR A 48 -5.59 4.59 -10.85
CA THR A 48 -5.59 5.71 -11.82
C THR A 48 -4.98 6.96 -11.20
N LEU A 49 -5.27 7.26 -9.92
CA LEU A 49 -4.61 8.35 -9.19
C LEU A 49 -3.11 8.11 -9.06
N ALA A 50 -2.70 6.86 -8.73
CA ALA A 50 -1.28 6.46 -8.71
C ALA A 50 -0.60 6.67 -10.06
N GLN A 51 -1.26 6.29 -11.15
CA GLN A 51 -0.76 6.47 -12.51
C GLN A 51 -0.61 7.94 -12.93
N CYS A 52 -1.44 8.83 -12.38
CA CYS A 52 -1.24 10.28 -12.54
C CYS A 52 0.00 10.75 -11.76
N ILE A 53 0.23 10.21 -10.56
CA ILE A 53 1.36 10.62 -9.70
C ILE A 53 2.70 10.14 -10.29
N ASN A 54 2.76 8.92 -10.81
CA ASN A 54 4.01 8.38 -11.36
C ASN A 54 4.23 8.72 -12.85
N GLY A 55 3.31 9.47 -13.46
CA GLY A 55 3.44 9.96 -14.83
C GLY A 55 3.05 8.97 -15.92
N LEU A 56 2.54 7.79 -15.61
CA LEU A 56 1.97 6.90 -16.63
C LEU A 56 0.76 7.53 -17.32
N ILE A 57 0.01 8.36 -16.59
CA ILE A 57 -0.98 9.27 -17.15
C ILE A 57 -0.36 10.68 -17.15
N PRO A 58 -0.35 11.39 -18.29
CA PRO A 58 -0.91 11.04 -19.60
C PRO A 58 0.08 10.36 -20.56
N ASN A 59 1.31 10.05 -20.15
CA ASN A 59 2.38 9.69 -21.08
C ASN A 59 2.19 8.33 -21.76
N ILE A 60 1.59 7.35 -21.07
CA ILE A 60 1.34 5.99 -21.58
C ILE A 60 -0.17 5.74 -21.73
N TYR A 61 -0.94 6.15 -20.74
CA TYR A 61 -2.39 6.01 -20.76
C TYR A 61 -3.02 7.34 -21.14
N GLU A 62 -3.47 7.43 -22.39
CA GLU A 62 -4.09 8.62 -22.94
C GLU A 62 -5.56 8.76 -22.49
N GLY A 63 -6.01 10.01 -22.36
CA GLY A 63 -7.36 10.33 -21.95
C GLY A 63 -7.61 11.83 -21.89
N GLU A 64 -8.83 12.19 -21.54
CA GLU A 64 -9.22 13.59 -21.33
C GLU A 64 -8.91 14.02 -19.90
N ILE A 65 -8.18 15.13 -19.77
CA ILE A 65 -7.82 15.72 -18.47
C ILE A 65 -8.53 17.08 -18.32
N GLN A 66 -9.14 17.30 -17.15
CA GLN A 66 -9.62 18.59 -16.71
C GLN A 66 -8.96 18.95 -15.38
N GLY A 67 -8.78 20.26 -15.15
CA GLY A 67 -8.05 20.73 -13.98
C GLY A 67 -6.53 20.62 -14.12
N THR A 68 -5.81 20.65 -12.98
CA THR A 68 -4.34 20.61 -12.97
C THR A 68 -3.82 19.65 -11.91
N ALA A 69 -2.70 19.03 -12.19
CA ALA A 69 -1.96 18.23 -11.22
C ALA A 69 -0.47 18.52 -11.30
N THR A 70 0.17 18.63 -10.14
CA THR A 70 1.62 18.81 -10.04
C THR A 70 2.24 17.77 -9.11
N VAL A 71 3.38 17.22 -9.49
CA VAL A 71 4.16 16.24 -8.75
C VAL A 71 5.59 16.75 -8.66
N ALA A 72 6.13 16.85 -7.45
CA ALA A 72 7.45 17.43 -7.18
C ALA A 72 7.63 18.82 -7.82
N GLY A 73 6.57 19.62 -7.90
CA GLY A 73 6.55 20.95 -8.53
C GLY A 73 6.46 20.94 -10.06
N LYS A 74 6.35 19.79 -10.69
CA LYS A 74 6.23 19.61 -12.15
C LYS A 74 4.77 19.33 -12.54
N ASN A 75 4.28 20.02 -13.60
CA ASN A 75 2.94 19.75 -14.15
C ASN A 75 2.96 18.41 -14.90
N ILE A 76 2.11 17.45 -14.51
CA ILE A 76 2.10 16.10 -15.12
C ILE A 76 1.75 16.11 -16.62
N GLN A 77 1.00 17.11 -17.09
CA GLN A 77 0.60 17.23 -18.50
C GLN A 77 1.75 17.75 -19.39
N GLU A 78 2.78 18.36 -18.82
CA GLU A 78 3.89 18.99 -19.53
C GLU A 78 5.22 18.27 -19.28
N THR A 79 5.24 17.30 -18.38
CA THR A 79 6.46 16.62 -17.93
C THR A 79 6.50 15.20 -18.51
N SER A 80 7.64 14.82 -19.06
CA SER A 80 7.84 13.46 -19.56
C SER A 80 7.85 12.42 -18.43
N LEU A 81 7.48 11.17 -18.78
CA LEU A 81 7.59 10.04 -17.86
C LEU A 81 9.03 9.91 -17.30
N PHE A 82 10.02 10.10 -18.16
CA PHE A 82 11.42 10.04 -17.80
C PHE A 82 11.79 11.09 -16.73
N ASP A 83 11.36 12.34 -16.92
CA ASP A 83 11.64 13.40 -15.93
C ASP A 83 10.92 13.19 -14.59
N LEU A 84 9.74 12.55 -14.59
CA LEU A 84 9.01 12.23 -13.37
C LEU A 84 9.61 11.01 -12.65
N SER A 85 10.22 10.06 -13.36
CA SER A 85 10.82 8.86 -12.77
C SER A 85 11.97 9.15 -11.81
N PHE A 86 12.64 10.30 -11.92
CA PHE A 86 13.64 10.75 -10.95
C PHE A 86 13.04 11.22 -9.62
N ASP A 87 11.78 11.66 -9.64
CA ASP A 87 11.12 12.18 -8.42
C ASP A 87 10.19 11.13 -7.78
N VAL A 88 9.67 10.18 -8.56
CA VAL A 88 8.69 9.18 -8.11
C VAL A 88 9.20 7.77 -8.35
N GLY A 89 9.47 7.05 -7.28
CA GLY A 89 9.74 5.62 -7.30
C GLY A 89 8.44 4.84 -7.05
N THR A 90 8.15 3.84 -7.88
CA THR A 90 6.93 3.02 -7.75
C THR A 90 7.26 1.56 -7.55
N VAL A 91 6.73 0.97 -6.48
CA VAL A 91 6.72 -0.48 -6.24
C VAL A 91 5.34 -1.00 -6.62
N LEU A 92 5.28 -1.85 -7.65
CA LEU A 92 4.02 -2.38 -8.19
C LEU A 92 3.57 -3.65 -7.46
N GLN A 93 2.27 -3.95 -7.58
CA GLN A 93 1.63 -5.13 -7.00
C GLN A 93 2.25 -6.46 -7.50
N ASP A 94 2.51 -6.58 -8.81
CA ASP A 94 3.15 -7.75 -9.40
C ASP A 94 4.66 -7.56 -9.46
N THR A 95 5.36 -8.14 -8.49
CA THR A 95 6.82 -8.10 -8.44
C THR A 95 7.49 -9.07 -9.41
N ASP A 96 6.83 -10.18 -9.80
CA ASP A 96 7.44 -11.20 -10.67
C ASP A 96 7.66 -10.69 -12.08
N GLY A 97 6.82 -9.79 -12.57
CA GLY A 97 6.95 -9.15 -13.88
C GLY A 97 7.98 -8.02 -13.95
N GLN A 98 8.58 -7.63 -12.82
CA GLN A 98 9.50 -6.48 -12.75
C GLN A 98 10.98 -6.86 -12.87
N PHE A 99 11.36 -8.13 -12.61
CA PHE A 99 12.76 -8.54 -12.59
C PHE A 99 13.38 -8.60 -13.99
N ILE A 100 14.47 -7.85 -14.15
CA ILE A 100 15.25 -7.76 -15.39
C ILE A 100 16.64 -8.40 -15.20
N GLY A 101 17.22 -8.25 -14.00
CA GLY A 101 18.53 -8.78 -13.64
C GLY A 101 18.56 -10.31 -13.57
N LEU A 102 19.69 -10.90 -13.92
CA LEU A 102 19.93 -12.33 -13.74
C LEU A 102 20.19 -12.69 -12.28
N THR A 103 20.67 -11.73 -11.50
CA THR A 103 20.91 -11.84 -10.07
C THR A 103 20.21 -10.69 -9.35
N VAL A 104 19.98 -10.86 -8.03
CA VAL A 104 19.44 -9.81 -7.16
C VAL A 104 20.30 -8.54 -7.23
N ALA A 105 21.62 -8.69 -7.24
CA ALA A 105 22.52 -7.52 -7.32
C ALA A 105 22.37 -6.75 -8.63
N GLU A 106 22.24 -7.45 -9.76
CA GLU A 106 22.03 -6.83 -11.07
C GLU A 106 20.65 -6.15 -11.16
N ASP A 107 19.63 -6.78 -10.59
CA ASP A 107 18.28 -6.22 -10.59
C ASP A 107 18.21 -4.91 -9.77
N ILE A 108 18.82 -4.90 -8.58
CA ILE A 108 18.94 -3.69 -7.77
C ILE A 108 19.76 -2.61 -8.47
N ALA A 109 20.85 -2.98 -9.16
CA ALA A 109 21.73 -2.04 -9.85
C ALA A 109 21.14 -1.44 -11.13
N PHE A 110 20.11 -2.06 -11.71
CA PHE A 110 19.61 -1.81 -13.06
C PHE A 110 19.32 -0.32 -13.34
N ALA A 111 18.72 0.38 -12.40
CA ALA A 111 18.44 1.80 -12.56
C ALA A 111 19.72 2.66 -12.65
N LEU A 112 20.72 2.36 -11.84
CA LEU A 112 22.02 3.07 -11.87
C LEU A 112 22.85 2.74 -13.11
N GLU A 113 22.69 1.53 -13.67
CA GLU A 113 23.29 1.17 -14.97
C GLU A 113 22.71 2.01 -16.11
N ASN A 114 21.40 2.23 -16.12
CA ASN A 114 20.74 3.09 -17.09
C ASN A 114 21.20 4.55 -16.99
N ASP A 115 21.51 5.00 -15.77
CA ASP A 115 22.03 6.35 -15.51
C ASP A 115 23.56 6.46 -15.73
N ALA A 116 24.21 5.38 -16.22
CA ALA A 116 25.65 5.28 -16.46
C ALA A 116 26.51 5.64 -15.22
N VAL A 117 26.05 5.29 -14.02
CA VAL A 117 26.78 5.49 -12.77
C VAL A 117 28.05 4.63 -12.74
N GLU A 118 29.12 5.14 -12.15
CA GLU A 118 30.39 4.43 -12.07
C GLU A 118 30.26 3.14 -11.24
N GLN A 119 30.90 2.06 -11.70
CA GLN A 119 30.75 0.71 -11.13
C GLN A 119 31.05 0.61 -9.63
N ALA A 120 32.04 1.35 -9.14
CA ALA A 120 32.39 1.34 -7.72
C ALA A 120 31.30 2.00 -6.86
N GLU A 121 30.64 3.03 -7.38
CA GLU A 121 29.51 3.69 -6.73
C GLU A 121 28.27 2.82 -6.76
N MET A 122 27.97 2.17 -7.91
CA MET A 122 26.87 1.20 -8.00
C MET A 122 27.01 0.08 -6.97
N LYS A 123 28.19 -0.54 -6.86
CA LYS A 123 28.44 -1.60 -5.87
C LYS A 123 28.18 -1.14 -4.44
N LYS A 124 28.63 0.07 -4.08
CA LYS A 124 28.36 0.65 -2.76
C LYS A 124 26.88 0.87 -2.51
N ALA A 125 26.18 1.40 -3.51
CA ALA A 125 24.73 1.62 -3.42
C ALA A 125 23.96 0.31 -3.27
N VAL A 126 24.28 -0.71 -4.09
CA VAL A 126 23.66 -2.05 -4.00
C VAL A 126 23.88 -2.66 -2.61
N HIS A 127 25.11 -2.61 -2.08
CA HIS A 127 25.39 -3.10 -0.72
C HIS A 127 24.58 -2.36 0.34
N LYS A 128 24.55 -1.02 0.29
CA LYS A 128 23.77 -0.22 1.23
C LYS A 128 22.28 -0.60 1.23
N TRP A 129 21.68 -0.64 0.07
CA TRP A 129 20.24 -0.91 -0.02
C TRP A 129 19.91 -2.36 0.25
N SER A 130 20.75 -3.32 -0.16
CA SER A 130 20.57 -4.72 0.20
C SER A 130 20.68 -4.97 1.70
N GLU A 131 21.46 -4.18 2.42
CA GLU A 131 21.57 -4.24 3.88
C GLU A 131 20.27 -3.74 4.54
N ILE A 132 19.75 -2.60 4.10
CA ILE A 132 18.50 -2.03 4.63
C ILE A 132 17.30 -2.97 4.42
N VAL A 133 17.23 -3.62 3.25
CA VAL A 133 16.14 -4.57 2.95
C VAL A 133 16.46 -6.03 3.32
N GLU A 134 17.56 -6.28 4.03
CA GLU A 134 17.99 -7.60 4.53
C GLU A 134 18.19 -8.66 3.42
N LEU A 135 18.82 -8.26 2.31
CA LEU A 135 19.09 -9.15 1.16
C LEU A 135 20.58 -9.45 0.93
N ASN A 136 21.50 -9.03 1.80
CA ASN A 136 22.96 -9.13 1.60
C ASN A 136 23.42 -10.55 1.26
N GLN A 137 22.79 -11.57 1.87
CA GLN A 137 23.13 -12.97 1.65
C GLN A 137 22.60 -13.53 0.31
N LEU A 138 21.69 -12.79 -0.33
CA LEU A 138 20.94 -13.23 -1.51
C LEU A 138 21.37 -12.54 -2.81
N LEU A 139 22.36 -11.63 -2.76
CA LEU A 139 22.79 -10.82 -3.90
C LEU A 139 23.15 -11.62 -5.15
N GLN A 140 23.66 -12.84 -4.99
CA GLN A 140 24.06 -13.72 -6.10
C GLN A 140 22.95 -14.71 -6.52
N HIS A 141 21.80 -14.71 -5.83
CA HIS A 141 20.68 -15.57 -6.18
C HIS A 141 19.90 -14.98 -7.36
N ARG A 142 19.15 -15.84 -8.03
CA ARG A 142 18.20 -15.41 -9.07
C ARG A 142 16.94 -14.89 -8.40
N PRO A 143 16.37 -13.74 -8.82
CA PRO A 143 15.13 -13.23 -8.25
C PRO A 143 13.98 -14.26 -8.26
N GLN A 144 13.92 -15.11 -9.30
CA GLN A 144 12.87 -16.12 -9.45
C GLN A 144 12.90 -17.21 -8.37
N ASP A 145 14.08 -17.48 -7.79
CA ASP A 145 14.28 -18.54 -6.78
C ASP A 145 13.92 -18.06 -5.35
N LEU A 146 13.57 -16.78 -5.20
CA LEU A 146 13.25 -16.14 -3.92
C LEU A 146 11.80 -16.37 -3.51
N SER A 147 11.53 -16.30 -2.19
CA SER A 147 10.17 -16.24 -1.66
C SER A 147 9.47 -14.94 -2.05
N GLY A 148 8.13 -14.89 -2.00
CA GLY A 148 7.36 -13.69 -2.34
C GLY A 148 7.80 -12.44 -1.56
N GLY A 149 8.02 -12.56 -0.24
CA GLY A 149 8.51 -11.46 0.58
C GLY A 149 9.93 -11.01 0.21
N GLN A 150 10.83 -11.95 -0.13
CA GLN A 150 12.19 -11.62 -0.60
C GLN A 150 12.14 -10.92 -1.97
N LYS A 151 11.30 -11.38 -2.90
CA LYS A 151 11.08 -10.73 -4.19
C LYS A 151 10.62 -9.30 -4.04
N GLN A 152 9.69 -9.05 -3.13
CA GLN A 152 9.21 -7.70 -2.84
C GLN A 152 10.32 -6.81 -2.28
N ARG A 153 11.18 -7.33 -1.40
CA ARG A 153 12.35 -6.61 -0.89
C ARG A 153 13.34 -6.26 -2.02
N VAL A 154 13.54 -7.14 -3.02
CA VAL A 154 14.37 -6.85 -4.21
C VAL A 154 13.75 -5.69 -5.00
N SER A 155 12.45 -5.76 -5.31
CA SER A 155 11.74 -4.68 -6.00
C SER A 155 11.85 -3.35 -5.26
N MET A 156 11.66 -3.36 -3.93
CA MET A 156 11.86 -2.16 -3.12
C MET A 156 13.29 -1.61 -3.24
N ALA A 157 14.32 -2.45 -3.12
CA ALA A 157 15.72 -2.01 -3.22
C ALA A 157 16.02 -1.39 -4.58
N GLY A 158 15.51 -1.98 -5.68
CA GLY A 158 15.65 -1.45 -7.03
C GLY A 158 15.01 -0.08 -7.23
N VAL A 159 13.89 0.20 -6.53
CA VAL A 159 13.25 1.51 -6.54
C VAL A 159 13.98 2.52 -5.64
N LEU A 160 14.42 2.06 -4.47
CA LEU A 160 15.05 2.92 -3.46
C LEU A 160 16.44 3.41 -3.84
N ILE A 161 17.14 2.67 -4.71
CA ILE A 161 18.50 3.02 -5.13
C ILE A 161 18.57 4.39 -5.82
N ASN A 162 17.47 4.83 -6.46
CA ASN A 162 17.35 6.13 -7.10
C ASN A 162 17.10 7.29 -6.14
N GLN A 163 16.85 7.03 -4.86
CA GLN A 163 16.61 8.04 -3.83
C GLN A 163 15.49 9.04 -4.21
N SER A 164 14.42 8.55 -4.80
CA SER A 164 13.27 9.36 -5.22
C SER A 164 12.62 10.09 -4.03
N LYS A 165 12.09 11.30 -4.27
CA LYS A 165 11.45 12.12 -3.23
C LYS A 165 10.08 11.57 -2.80
N ILE A 166 9.44 10.83 -3.70
CA ILE A 166 8.12 10.23 -3.52
C ILE A 166 8.25 8.73 -3.76
N LEU A 167 7.77 7.94 -2.82
CA LEU A 167 7.70 6.49 -2.93
C LEU A 167 6.23 6.07 -2.96
N LEU A 168 5.82 5.43 -4.04
CA LEU A 168 4.47 4.94 -4.25
C LEU A 168 4.48 3.42 -4.16
N PHE A 169 3.71 2.87 -3.23
CA PHE A 169 3.52 1.44 -3.04
C PHE A 169 2.08 1.08 -3.44
N ASP A 170 1.93 0.32 -4.53
CA ASP A 170 0.62 -0.12 -5.03
C ASP A 170 0.38 -1.57 -4.59
N GLU A 171 -0.49 -1.75 -3.59
CA GLU A 171 -0.85 -3.00 -2.93
C GLU A 171 0.38 -3.83 -2.46
N PRO A 172 1.28 -3.24 -1.66
CA PRO A 172 2.52 -3.92 -1.26
C PRO A 172 2.30 -5.15 -0.37
N LEU A 173 1.09 -5.35 0.17
CA LEU A 173 0.76 -6.50 1.01
C LEU A 173 0.04 -7.61 0.23
N ALA A 174 -0.22 -7.42 -1.07
CA ALA A 174 -0.83 -8.45 -1.90
C ALA A 174 0.04 -9.72 -1.91
N ASN A 175 -0.58 -10.88 -1.81
CA ASN A 175 0.09 -12.18 -1.83
C ASN A 175 1.06 -12.47 -0.65
N LEU A 176 1.07 -11.63 0.39
CA LEU A 176 1.84 -11.86 1.60
C LEU A 176 0.97 -12.45 2.72
N ASP A 177 1.54 -13.36 3.48
CA ASP A 177 0.95 -13.76 4.75
C ASP A 177 0.97 -12.58 5.77
N PRO A 178 0.16 -12.63 6.84
CA PRO A 178 0.06 -11.50 7.78
C PRO A 178 1.39 -11.10 8.42
N ARG A 179 2.29 -12.04 8.69
CA ARG A 179 3.60 -11.76 9.29
C ARG A 179 4.50 -11.04 8.30
N ALA A 180 4.61 -11.58 7.08
CA ALA A 180 5.38 -10.94 6.00
C ALA A 180 4.83 -9.55 5.66
N GLY A 181 3.50 -9.37 5.74
CA GLY A 181 2.85 -8.06 5.59
C GLY A 181 3.31 -7.06 6.65
N GLN A 182 3.33 -7.43 7.92
CA GLN A 182 3.82 -6.57 9.00
C GLN A 182 5.32 -6.23 8.83
N GLU A 183 6.16 -7.23 8.53
CA GLU A 183 7.59 -7.02 8.25
C GLU A 183 7.79 -6.04 7.08
N THR A 184 6.95 -6.12 6.05
CA THR A 184 6.96 -5.19 4.91
C THR A 184 6.59 -3.76 5.34
N MET A 185 5.56 -3.59 6.17
CA MET A 185 5.18 -2.26 6.68
C MET A 185 6.27 -1.65 7.56
N THR A 186 6.89 -2.43 8.44
CA THR A 186 8.03 -1.99 9.25
C THR A 186 9.23 -1.60 8.37
N LEU A 187 9.47 -2.33 7.27
CA LEU A 187 10.49 -1.98 6.30
C LEU A 187 10.18 -0.63 5.61
N ILE A 188 8.95 -0.41 5.17
CA ILE A 188 8.51 0.85 4.56
C ILE A 188 8.69 2.02 5.56
N ASP A 189 8.39 1.80 6.84
CA ASP A 189 8.60 2.80 7.89
C ASP A 189 10.08 3.13 8.08
N THR A 190 10.94 2.11 8.15
CA THR A 190 12.40 2.27 8.21
C THR A 190 12.93 3.07 7.02
N ILE A 191 12.49 2.72 5.81
CA ILE A 191 12.85 3.41 4.57
C ILE A 191 12.46 4.88 4.64
N GLN A 192 11.23 5.19 5.08
CA GLN A 192 10.79 6.58 5.20
C GLN A 192 11.63 7.36 6.21
N GLN A 193 11.96 6.74 7.34
CA GLN A 193 12.81 7.37 8.38
C GLN A 193 14.21 7.68 7.87
N GLU A 194 14.80 6.79 7.07
CA GLU A 194 16.14 6.96 6.49
C GLU A 194 16.17 7.98 5.36
N THR A 195 15.19 7.92 4.46
CA THR A 195 15.18 8.74 3.24
C THR A 195 14.48 10.08 3.40
N LYS A 196 13.60 10.21 4.38
CA LYS A 196 12.64 11.33 4.54
C LYS A 196 11.73 11.53 3.31
N ALA A 197 11.60 10.52 2.49
CA ALA A 197 10.71 10.55 1.33
C ALA A 197 9.24 10.67 1.75
N THR A 198 8.44 11.23 0.86
CA THR A 198 6.98 11.18 0.97
C THR A 198 6.53 9.79 0.54
N VAL A 199 5.73 9.13 1.34
CA VAL A 199 5.28 7.76 1.11
C VAL A 199 3.79 7.73 0.85
N LEU A 200 3.39 7.14 -0.27
CA LEU A 200 2.00 6.83 -0.59
C LEU A 200 1.83 5.32 -0.64
N ILE A 201 0.83 4.82 0.07
CA ILE A 201 0.50 3.41 0.11
C ILE A 201 -0.94 3.25 -0.37
N ILE A 202 -1.16 2.47 -1.40
CA ILE A 202 -2.49 2.03 -1.82
C ILE A 202 -2.70 0.63 -1.25
N GLU A 203 -3.69 0.44 -0.41
CA GLU A 203 -3.93 -0.85 0.23
C GLU A 203 -5.40 -1.05 0.58
N HIS A 204 -5.79 -2.33 0.69
CA HIS A 204 -7.11 -2.75 1.15
C HIS A 204 -7.07 -3.29 2.60
N ARG A 205 -5.89 -3.69 3.07
CA ARG A 205 -5.66 -4.31 4.38
C ARG A 205 -5.30 -3.25 5.43
N LEU A 206 -6.30 -2.43 5.78
CA LEU A 206 -6.13 -1.28 6.68
C LEU A 206 -5.48 -1.65 8.02
N GLU A 207 -5.89 -2.78 8.63
CA GLU A 207 -5.37 -3.24 9.92
C GLU A 207 -3.87 -3.56 9.87
N ASP A 208 -3.41 -4.14 8.76
CA ASP A 208 -1.99 -4.47 8.59
C ASP A 208 -1.14 -3.21 8.34
N VAL A 209 -1.68 -2.20 7.66
CA VAL A 209 -0.98 -0.93 7.45
C VAL A 209 -0.87 -0.13 8.75
N LEU A 210 -1.92 -0.13 9.57
CA LEU A 210 -1.96 0.62 10.84
C LEU A 210 -1.11 0.01 11.96
N CYS A 211 -0.39 -1.10 11.72
CA CYS A 211 0.67 -1.54 12.64
C CYS A 211 1.79 -0.50 12.74
N GLU A 212 2.00 0.29 11.68
CA GLU A 212 2.94 1.41 11.64
C GLU A 212 2.19 2.76 11.60
N SER A 213 2.92 3.86 11.83
CA SER A 213 2.32 5.19 11.84
C SER A 213 2.01 5.68 10.43
N VAL A 214 0.80 6.20 10.23
CA VAL A 214 0.33 6.84 9.00
C VAL A 214 -0.18 8.23 9.37
N ASP A 215 0.23 9.27 8.63
CA ASP A 215 -0.19 10.65 8.92
C ASP A 215 -1.65 10.91 8.53
N ARG A 216 -2.07 10.37 7.37
CA ARG A 216 -3.40 10.60 6.78
C ARG A 216 -3.90 9.38 6.03
N ILE A 217 -5.23 9.22 6.03
CA ILE A 217 -5.93 8.24 5.19
C ILE A 217 -6.87 8.98 4.25
N ILE A 218 -6.73 8.68 2.97
CA ILE A 218 -7.60 9.16 1.90
C ILE A 218 -8.54 8.01 1.51
N VAL A 219 -9.83 8.23 1.65
CA VAL A 219 -10.87 7.28 1.22
C VAL A 219 -11.39 7.70 -0.14
N MET A 220 -11.27 6.82 -1.12
CA MET A 220 -11.78 7.05 -2.48
C MET A 220 -12.96 6.15 -2.78
N ASN A 221 -13.98 6.69 -3.45
CA ASN A 221 -15.06 5.91 -4.04
C ASN A 221 -15.57 6.59 -5.33
N GLU A 222 -15.95 5.79 -6.33
CA GLU A 222 -16.50 6.23 -7.62
C GLU A 222 -15.71 7.38 -8.30
N GLY A 223 -14.39 7.35 -8.15
CA GLY A 223 -13.48 8.34 -8.74
C GLY A 223 -13.33 9.64 -7.95
N ALA A 224 -13.93 9.76 -6.77
CA ALA A 224 -13.85 10.94 -5.91
C ALA A 224 -13.19 10.65 -4.56
N ILE A 225 -12.62 11.67 -3.92
CA ILE A 225 -12.19 11.62 -2.52
C ILE A 225 -13.41 11.85 -1.63
N ILE A 226 -13.72 10.85 -0.80
CA ILE A 226 -14.86 10.88 0.13
C ILE A 226 -14.43 11.39 1.51
N SER A 227 -13.19 11.07 1.92
CA SER A 227 -12.62 11.51 3.19
C SER A 227 -11.12 11.66 3.07
N ASP A 228 -10.56 12.63 3.76
CA ASP A 228 -9.14 12.91 3.88
C ASP A 228 -8.88 13.37 5.32
N THR A 229 -8.45 12.46 6.18
CA THR A 229 -8.37 12.72 7.62
C THR A 229 -7.30 11.84 8.30
N THR A 230 -7.08 12.06 9.60
CA THR A 230 -6.19 11.20 10.38
C THR A 230 -6.77 9.79 10.57
N PRO A 231 -5.92 8.75 10.77
CA PRO A 231 -6.41 7.40 11.03
C PRO A 231 -7.37 7.32 12.22
N ASP A 232 -7.03 7.98 13.32
CA ASP A 232 -7.84 7.99 14.56
C ASP A 232 -9.22 8.61 14.34
N GLU A 233 -9.32 9.71 13.59
CA GLU A 233 -10.61 10.35 13.24
C GLU A 233 -11.43 9.48 12.29
N LEU A 234 -10.81 8.84 11.29
CA LEU A 234 -11.50 7.97 10.35
C LEU A 234 -12.16 6.77 11.05
N LEU A 235 -11.43 6.13 11.98
CA LEU A 235 -11.91 4.95 12.70
C LEU A 235 -13.06 5.25 13.67
N ARG A 236 -13.26 6.52 14.07
CA ARG A 236 -14.41 6.96 14.85
C ARG A 236 -15.69 7.07 14.03
N GLN A 237 -15.53 7.23 12.72
CA GLN A 237 -16.63 7.42 11.78
C GLN A 237 -17.09 6.07 11.22
N ASP A 238 -18.27 6.09 10.57
CA ASP A 238 -18.78 4.92 9.83
C ASP A 238 -18.43 4.98 8.33
N THR A 239 -17.54 5.90 7.94
CA THR A 239 -17.17 6.13 6.54
C THR A 239 -16.68 4.85 5.87
N LEU A 240 -15.82 4.08 6.52
CA LEU A 240 -15.28 2.83 5.96
C LEU A 240 -16.39 1.82 5.66
N THR A 241 -17.27 1.55 6.63
CA THR A 241 -18.39 0.60 6.46
C THR A 241 -19.40 1.08 5.44
N GLN A 242 -19.70 2.38 5.38
CA GLN A 242 -20.58 2.97 4.36
C GLN A 242 -20.02 2.82 2.94
N GLN A 243 -18.70 2.82 2.80
CA GLN A 243 -18.02 2.61 1.52
C GLN A 243 -17.69 1.12 1.24
N GLY A 244 -18.15 0.19 2.07
CA GLY A 244 -17.89 -1.24 1.91
C GLY A 244 -16.42 -1.63 2.18
N ILE A 245 -15.68 -0.78 2.89
CA ILE A 245 -14.29 -1.04 3.28
C ILE A 245 -14.29 -1.68 4.66
N ARG A 246 -13.51 -2.74 4.82
CA ARG A 246 -13.38 -3.44 6.09
C ARG A 246 -12.62 -2.59 7.10
N GLU A 247 -13.24 -2.33 8.24
CA GLU A 247 -12.58 -1.74 9.40
C GLU A 247 -11.65 -2.76 10.08
N PRO A 248 -10.64 -2.30 10.86
CA PRO A 248 -9.89 -3.17 11.75
C PRO A 248 -10.82 -3.96 12.66
N LEU A 249 -10.51 -5.25 12.86
CA LEU A 249 -11.39 -6.16 13.62
C LEU A 249 -11.64 -5.69 15.05
N TYR A 250 -10.63 -5.12 15.69
CA TYR A 250 -10.77 -4.61 17.06
C TYR A 250 -11.74 -3.42 17.14
N VAL A 251 -11.77 -2.53 16.14
CA VAL A 251 -12.72 -1.41 16.06
C VAL A 251 -14.15 -1.95 15.89
N THR A 252 -14.31 -2.87 14.95
CA THR A 252 -15.61 -3.55 14.74
C THR A 252 -16.10 -4.23 16.01
N ALA A 253 -15.21 -4.96 16.73
CA ALA A 253 -15.56 -5.60 17.99
C ALA A 253 -15.98 -4.60 19.07
N MET A 254 -15.27 -3.46 19.18
CA MET A 254 -15.65 -2.37 20.09
C MET A 254 -17.04 -1.80 19.78
N LYS A 255 -17.36 -1.59 18.49
CA LYS A 255 -18.69 -1.15 18.07
C LYS A 255 -19.77 -2.16 18.46
N TYR A 256 -19.56 -3.46 18.25
CA TYR A 256 -20.48 -4.51 18.67
C TYR A 256 -20.65 -4.61 20.21
N ALA A 257 -19.59 -4.34 20.96
CA ALA A 257 -19.65 -4.27 22.42
C ALA A 257 -20.34 -2.98 22.95
N GLY A 258 -20.79 -2.08 22.05
CA GLY A 258 -21.45 -0.83 22.44
C GLY A 258 -20.49 0.18 23.12
N ILE A 259 -19.21 0.13 22.74
CA ILE A 259 -18.23 1.11 23.23
C ILE A 259 -18.37 2.38 22.42
N ASP A 260 -18.45 3.52 23.14
CA ASP A 260 -18.42 4.83 22.53
C ASP A 260 -16.98 5.17 22.10
N LEU A 261 -16.71 5.08 20.82
CA LEU A 261 -15.37 5.30 20.26
C LEU A 261 -14.87 6.74 20.45
N THR A 262 -15.75 7.69 20.73
CA THR A 262 -15.34 9.08 21.02
C THR A 262 -14.57 9.20 22.34
N GLN A 263 -14.74 8.22 23.24
CA GLN A 263 -14.07 8.15 24.52
C GLN A 263 -12.78 7.32 24.49
N VAL A 264 -12.45 6.71 23.36
CA VAL A 264 -11.26 5.88 23.19
C VAL A 264 -10.18 6.70 22.48
N SER A 265 -9.01 6.83 23.09
CA SER A 265 -7.84 7.48 22.48
C SER A 265 -7.02 6.46 21.68
N HIS A 266 -6.31 6.93 20.66
CA HIS A 266 -5.40 6.12 19.85
C HIS A 266 -6.06 4.90 19.22
N LEU A 267 -7.23 5.10 18.60
CA LEU A 267 -7.94 4.02 17.90
C LEU A 267 -7.15 3.45 16.73
N ASP A 268 -6.25 4.21 16.16
CA ASP A 268 -5.36 3.78 15.08
C ASP A 268 -4.29 2.77 15.53
N LYS A 269 -4.06 2.65 16.85
CA LYS A 269 -3.02 1.78 17.42
C LYS A 269 -3.57 0.90 18.53
N LEU A 270 -3.93 -0.33 18.22
CA LEU A 270 -4.49 -1.28 19.18
C LEU A 270 -3.65 -1.39 20.47
N ALA A 271 -2.32 -1.37 20.37
CA ALA A 271 -1.43 -1.48 21.52
C ALA A 271 -1.51 -0.27 22.49
N GLU A 272 -1.99 0.88 22.01
CA GLU A 272 -2.10 2.11 22.80
C GLU A 272 -3.53 2.34 23.34
N VAL A 273 -4.50 1.52 22.91
CA VAL A 273 -5.87 1.60 23.39
C VAL A 273 -5.93 1.26 24.88
N SER A 274 -6.50 2.16 25.69
CA SER A 274 -6.64 1.94 27.14
C SER A 274 -7.57 0.78 27.46
N GLY A 275 -7.01 -0.27 28.05
CA GLY A 275 -7.77 -1.43 28.51
C GLY A 275 -8.82 -1.09 29.58
N GLU A 276 -8.59 -0.09 30.42
CA GLU A 276 -9.54 0.32 31.46
C GLU A 276 -10.88 0.77 30.88
N THR A 277 -10.85 1.46 29.73
CA THR A 277 -12.06 1.93 29.06
C THR A 277 -12.77 0.83 28.27
N VAL A 278 -12.03 -0.10 27.71
CA VAL A 278 -12.53 -1.06 26.70
C VAL A 278 -12.87 -2.43 27.32
N LEU A 279 -11.99 -2.97 28.19
CA LEU A 279 -12.09 -4.33 28.70
C LEU A 279 -13.42 -4.67 29.41
N PRO A 280 -14.00 -3.80 30.26
CA PRO A 280 -15.24 -4.15 30.95
C PRO A 280 -16.40 -4.47 29.99
N LYS A 281 -16.59 -3.63 28.97
CA LYS A 281 -17.65 -3.81 27.96
C LYS A 281 -17.34 -4.98 27.02
N MET A 282 -16.09 -5.15 26.61
CA MET A 282 -15.66 -6.29 25.80
C MET A 282 -15.89 -7.62 26.52
N THR A 283 -15.54 -7.70 27.81
CA THR A 283 -15.80 -8.89 28.65
C THR A 283 -17.28 -9.18 28.76
N GLN A 284 -18.10 -8.16 29.03
CA GLN A 284 -19.54 -8.32 29.11
C GLN A 284 -20.14 -8.80 27.77
N TRP A 285 -19.66 -8.29 26.65
CA TRP A 285 -20.10 -8.70 25.31
C TRP A 285 -19.68 -10.13 24.99
N SER A 286 -18.45 -10.54 25.31
CA SER A 286 -17.91 -11.87 24.99
C SER A 286 -18.59 -13.03 25.73
N VAL A 287 -19.22 -12.77 26.87
CA VAL A 287 -19.95 -13.80 27.64
C VAL A 287 -21.43 -13.88 27.28
N GLN A 288 -21.93 -13.03 26.36
CA GLN A 288 -23.32 -13.14 25.89
C GLN A 288 -23.48 -14.43 25.06
N PRO A 289 -24.50 -15.27 25.37
CA PRO A 289 -24.72 -16.47 24.61
C PRO A 289 -25.03 -16.11 23.14
N SER A 290 -24.32 -16.71 22.21
CA SER A 290 -24.66 -16.56 20.81
C SER A 290 -26.05 -17.15 20.57
N SER A 291 -26.98 -16.33 20.10
CA SER A 291 -28.33 -16.78 19.73
C SER A 291 -28.37 -17.55 18.40
N VAL A 292 -27.21 -17.83 17.83
CA VAL A 292 -27.14 -18.60 16.58
C VAL A 292 -27.41 -20.06 16.90
N SER A 293 -28.68 -20.45 16.81
CA SER A 293 -29.07 -21.86 16.70
C SER A 293 -28.45 -22.42 15.43
N ALA A 294 -27.60 -23.43 15.57
CA ALA A 294 -27.11 -24.15 14.41
C ALA A 294 -28.32 -24.75 13.66
N VAL A 295 -28.70 -24.11 12.57
CA VAL A 295 -29.71 -24.67 11.66
C VAL A 295 -29.07 -25.90 11.04
N LYS A 296 -29.51 -27.09 11.46
CA LYS A 296 -29.17 -28.32 10.76
C LYS A 296 -29.87 -28.30 9.40
N GLY A 297 -29.19 -27.74 8.41
CA GLY A 297 -29.59 -27.82 7.01
C GLY A 297 -29.30 -29.21 6.44
N ALA A 298 -29.83 -29.47 5.24
CA ALA A 298 -29.44 -30.64 4.46
C ALA A 298 -27.93 -30.58 4.16
N GLU A 299 -27.30 -31.74 4.15
CA GLU A 299 -25.87 -31.84 3.81
C GLU A 299 -25.69 -31.41 2.35
N LEU A 300 -24.94 -30.33 2.12
CA LEU A 300 -24.68 -29.77 0.78
C LEU A 300 -23.36 -30.26 0.18
N LEU A 301 -22.41 -30.62 1.04
CA LEU A 301 -21.11 -31.13 0.63
C LEU A 301 -20.61 -32.09 1.70
N ARG A 302 -20.18 -33.28 1.27
CA ARG A 302 -19.53 -34.26 2.13
C ARG A 302 -18.19 -34.68 1.54
N LEU A 303 -17.14 -34.55 2.33
CA LEU A 303 -15.82 -35.01 1.98
C LEU A 303 -15.45 -36.17 2.90
N GLU A 304 -15.24 -37.36 2.35
CA GLU A 304 -14.85 -38.55 3.10
C GLU A 304 -13.48 -39.03 2.64
N GLN A 305 -12.53 -39.12 3.56
CA GLN A 305 -11.17 -39.64 3.33
C GLN A 305 -10.47 -39.03 2.11
N VAL A 306 -10.74 -37.72 1.85
CA VAL A 306 -10.10 -36.98 0.76
C VAL A 306 -8.71 -36.54 1.22
N SER A 307 -7.68 -36.99 0.50
CA SER A 307 -6.30 -36.48 0.65
C SER A 307 -5.86 -35.94 -0.70
N TYR A 308 -5.16 -34.83 -0.68
CA TYR A 308 -4.55 -34.24 -1.87
C TYR A 308 -3.09 -33.88 -1.55
N GLN A 309 -2.23 -34.12 -2.51
CA GLN A 309 -0.80 -33.83 -2.37
C GLN A 309 -0.34 -33.13 -3.64
N TYR A 310 0.37 -32.02 -3.48
CA TYR A 310 1.10 -31.40 -4.58
C TYR A 310 2.38 -32.16 -4.83
N ASP A 311 2.54 -32.70 -6.03
CA ASP A 311 3.81 -33.31 -6.47
C ASP A 311 4.75 -32.21 -6.97
N ARG A 312 5.74 -31.84 -6.17
CA ARG A 312 6.90 -31.08 -6.61
C ARG A 312 8.07 -32.04 -6.69
N HIS A 313 8.42 -32.45 -7.91
CA HIS A 313 9.60 -33.27 -8.19
C HIS A 313 9.67 -34.59 -7.39
N GLY A 314 8.53 -35.24 -7.09
CA GLY A 314 8.52 -36.55 -6.42
C GLY A 314 8.80 -36.55 -4.92
N GLU A 315 8.94 -35.41 -4.28
CA GLU A 315 9.04 -35.29 -2.82
C GLU A 315 7.66 -35.01 -2.19
N LYS A 316 7.34 -35.80 -1.15
CA LYS A 316 6.13 -35.56 -0.34
C LYS A 316 6.33 -34.30 0.50
N VAL A 317 5.45 -33.31 0.31
CA VAL A 317 5.33 -32.15 1.20
C VAL A 317 4.33 -32.43 2.29
#